data_e9a9223df4b75626166128a4fce19404
#
_entry.id   e9a9223df4b75626166128a4fce19404
#
_cell.length_a   1.000
_cell.length_b   1.000
_cell.length_c   1.000
_cell.angle_alpha   90.00
_cell.angle_beta   90.00
_cell.angle_gamma   90.00
#
_symmetry.space_group_name_H-M   'P 1'
#
loop_
_entity.id
_entity.type
_entity.pdbx_description
1 polymer ?
#
loop_
_entity_poly.entity_id
_entity_poly.type
_entity_poly.pdbx_seq_one_letter_code
_entity_poly.pdbx_strand_id
1 'polypeptide(L)'
;MIRTGVIGYGYWGPNIVRNLRSLEGCQLAAVCDQSPVALQRVRQAYPDLPVSTDPCDLLTSPHIDAVAVVTPVSTHFDLAKVALENGKHVFVEKPFTSTTQQAEELIELADRKNLRIMVDHTFLFTGAVRKIRQLIEEGVLGDLYYYDSTRVNLGLFQHDISVIWDLAPHDLAIMDFLIQEKPEAVIATGEAHLNGLVDIAFLTIYFPGNTIAHLNVNWLSPVKVRTTLIGGEKKMLVWNDLEVDEKIKVYDKGVQMSNSQDLYELLVSYRSGDMWAPRVEQSEALKVELAYFIECVTKGEVPLNDGASGLRVVKLLEAADRSLKEKGKAVQL
;
A
#
# COMPACT_ATOMS: atom_id res chain seq x y z
N MET A 1 22.86 15.61 -0.98
CA MET A 1 22.90 14.14 -0.71
C MET A 1 22.26 13.90 0.63
N ILE A 2 21.21 13.07 0.69
CA ILE A 2 20.45 12.77 1.91
C ILE A 2 21.10 11.59 2.62
N ARG A 3 21.46 11.78 3.89
CA ARG A 3 22.03 10.73 4.75
C ARG A 3 20.90 9.96 5.42
N THR A 4 20.77 8.69 5.08
CA THR A 4 19.62 7.87 5.51
C THR A 4 20.08 6.75 6.45
N GLY A 5 19.39 6.55 7.56
CA GLY A 5 19.49 5.39 8.45
C GLY A 5 18.37 4.40 8.20
N VAL A 6 18.61 3.11 8.43
CA VAL A 6 17.58 2.06 8.36
C VAL A 6 17.43 1.42 9.74
N ILE A 7 16.22 1.35 10.25
CA ILE A 7 15.87 0.69 11.52
C ILE A 7 15.01 -0.53 11.21
N GLY A 8 15.55 -1.71 11.48
CA GLY A 8 14.96 -3.00 11.12
C GLY A 8 15.66 -3.66 9.93
N TYR A 9 16.23 -4.84 10.16
CA TYR A 9 16.86 -5.68 9.13
C TYR A 9 16.28 -7.10 9.15
N GLY A 10 14.95 -7.17 9.31
CA GLY A 10 14.17 -8.39 9.30
C GLY A 10 14.00 -8.98 7.90
N TYR A 11 12.72 -9.27 7.53
CA TYR A 11 12.39 -9.85 6.22
C TYR A 11 12.54 -8.82 5.08
N TRP A 12 12.02 -7.59 5.28
CA TRP A 12 12.00 -6.55 4.23
C TRP A 12 13.23 -5.64 4.24
N GLY A 13 13.86 -5.45 5.40
CA GLY A 13 15.02 -4.58 5.59
C GLY A 13 16.17 -4.76 4.58
N PRO A 14 16.56 -6.00 4.20
CA PRO A 14 17.58 -6.23 3.17
C PRO A 14 17.25 -5.57 1.82
N ASN A 15 15.97 -5.53 1.43
CA ASN A 15 15.55 -4.89 0.19
C ASN A 15 15.67 -3.37 0.26
N ILE A 16 15.28 -2.77 1.39
CA ILE A 16 15.42 -1.32 1.64
C ILE A 16 16.90 -0.92 1.62
N VAL A 17 17.73 -1.63 2.38
CA VAL A 17 19.18 -1.36 2.47
C VAL A 17 19.85 -1.45 1.11
N ARG A 18 19.58 -2.53 0.35
CA ARG A 18 20.13 -2.73 -0.99
C ARG A 18 19.77 -1.58 -1.94
N ASN A 19 18.51 -1.18 -1.93
CA ASN A 19 18.03 -0.11 -2.79
C ASN A 19 18.62 1.25 -2.38
N LEU A 20 18.51 1.66 -1.11
CA LEU A 20 19.05 2.94 -0.64
C LEU A 20 20.56 3.09 -0.94
N ARG A 21 21.31 1.99 -0.79
CA ARG A 21 22.75 1.99 -1.08
C ARG A 21 23.07 2.23 -2.57
N SER A 22 22.15 1.86 -3.47
CA SER A 22 22.32 1.98 -4.91
C SER A 22 21.80 3.30 -5.50
N LEU A 23 21.13 4.14 -4.69
CA LEU A 23 20.51 5.36 -5.19
C LEU A 23 21.49 6.52 -5.26
N GLU A 24 21.47 7.23 -6.38
CA GLU A 24 22.08 8.55 -6.48
C GLU A 24 21.36 9.55 -5.57
N GLY A 25 22.13 10.48 -4.98
CA GLY A 25 21.57 11.48 -4.05
C GLY A 25 21.31 10.96 -2.63
N CYS A 26 21.45 9.65 -2.37
CA CYS A 26 21.33 9.02 -1.06
C CYS A 26 22.69 8.50 -0.57
N GLN A 27 22.94 8.68 0.72
CA GLN A 27 24.04 8.02 1.44
C GLN A 27 23.44 7.19 2.57
N LEU A 28 23.51 5.87 2.44
CA LEU A 28 23.16 4.99 3.55
C LEU A 28 24.22 5.12 4.65
N ALA A 29 23.84 5.71 5.79
CA ALA A 29 24.77 6.08 6.85
C ALA A 29 24.95 4.97 7.89
N ALA A 30 23.86 4.26 8.25
CA ALA A 30 23.90 3.18 9.24
C ALA A 30 22.66 2.29 9.14
N VAL A 31 22.75 1.08 9.73
CA VAL A 31 21.64 0.16 9.93
C VAL A 31 21.54 -0.20 11.42
N CYS A 32 20.32 -0.17 11.97
CA CYS A 32 20.02 -0.60 13.32
C CYS A 32 19.10 -1.80 13.31
N ASP A 33 19.40 -2.81 14.15
CA ASP A 33 18.50 -3.91 14.47
C ASP A 33 18.82 -4.45 15.85
N GLN A 34 17.81 -4.81 16.63
CA GLN A 34 18.01 -5.40 17.97
C GLN A 34 18.61 -6.80 17.91
N SER A 35 18.48 -7.51 16.78
CA SER A 35 19.01 -8.86 16.59
C SER A 35 20.50 -8.83 16.19
N PRO A 36 21.41 -9.38 17.04
CA PRO A 36 22.82 -9.53 16.66
C PRO A 36 23.01 -10.35 15.39
N VAL A 37 22.13 -11.33 15.13
CA VAL A 37 22.15 -12.16 13.93
C VAL A 37 21.82 -11.33 12.68
N ALA A 38 20.85 -10.44 12.76
CA ALA A 38 20.52 -9.52 11.68
C ALA A 38 21.71 -8.59 11.38
N LEU A 39 22.32 -8.00 12.41
CA LEU A 39 23.49 -7.14 12.26
C LEU A 39 24.73 -7.87 11.71
N GLN A 40 24.90 -9.16 12.05
CA GLN A 40 25.95 -9.97 11.44
C GLN A 40 25.75 -10.12 9.94
N ARG A 41 24.52 -10.33 9.48
CA ARG A 41 24.19 -10.36 8.04
C ARG A 41 24.49 -9.04 7.35
N VAL A 42 24.21 -7.89 8.02
CA VAL A 42 24.57 -6.56 7.49
C VAL A 42 26.09 -6.45 7.33
N ARG A 43 26.87 -6.78 8.37
CA ARG A 43 28.34 -6.69 8.32
C ARG A 43 28.95 -7.59 7.25
N GLN A 44 28.38 -8.76 7.00
CA GLN A 44 28.83 -9.66 5.94
C GLN A 44 28.55 -9.12 4.54
N ALA A 45 27.34 -8.53 4.34
CA ALA A 45 26.96 -7.99 3.05
C ALA A 45 27.58 -6.60 2.76
N TYR A 46 27.80 -5.80 3.81
CA TYR A 46 28.24 -4.41 3.75
C TYR A 46 29.27 -4.12 4.86
N PRO A 47 30.52 -4.57 4.74
CA PRO A 47 31.54 -4.46 5.79
C PRO A 47 31.87 -3.02 6.20
N ASP A 48 31.66 -2.07 5.32
CA ASP A 48 31.90 -0.63 5.51
C ASP A 48 30.73 0.11 6.17
N LEU A 49 29.57 -0.55 6.32
CA LEU A 49 28.37 0.09 6.83
C LEU A 49 28.30 0.01 8.37
N PRO A 50 28.24 1.15 9.07
CA PRO A 50 28.03 1.18 10.51
C PRO A 50 26.73 0.48 10.91
N VAL A 51 26.75 -0.23 12.04
CA VAL A 51 25.59 -0.91 12.60
C VAL A 51 25.44 -0.60 14.08
N SER A 52 24.21 -0.53 14.56
CA SER A 52 23.87 -0.34 15.98
C SER A 52 22.76 -1.28 16.42
N THR A 53 22.68 -1.57 17.72
CA THR A 53 21.55 -2.25 18.36
C THR A 53 20.56 -1.27 18.99
N ASP A 54 20.94 0.00 19.13
CA ASP A 54 20.10 1.03 19.73
C ASP A 54 19.59 1.98 18.63
N PRO A 55 18.26 2.05 18.39
CA PRO A 55 17.70 2.97 17.41
C PRO A 55 17.98 4.44 17.74
N CYS A 56 18.21 4.80 18.99
CA CYS A 56 18.56 6.17 19.39
C CYS A 56 19.84 6.66 18.72
N ASP A 57 20.80 5.77 18.45
CA ASP A 57 22.05 6.12 17.74
C ASP A 57 21.78 6.71 16.35
N LEU A 58 20.68 6.28 15.69
CA LEU A 58 20.28 6.79 14.38
C LEU A 58 19.31 7.98 14.54
N LEU A 59 18.32 7.83 15.43
CA LEU A 59 17.22 8.77 15.57
C LEU A 59 17.67 10.14 16.08
N THR A 60 18.70 10.20 16.93
CA THR A 60 19.22 11.46 17.49
C THR A 60 20.48 11.97 16.80
N SER A 61 21.06 11.20 15.90
CA SER A 61 22.33 11.56 15.21
C SER A 61 22.17 12.81 14.34
N PRO A 62 23.04 13.83 14.50
CA PRO A 62 23.04 14.99 13.61
C PRO A 62 23.58 14.68 12.21
N HIS A 63 24.10 13.47 12.00
CA HIS A 63 24.64 13.00 10.74
C HIS A 63 23.65 12.19 9.90
N ILE A 64 22.39 12.11 10.31
CA ILE A 64 21.30 11.45 9.59
C ILE A 64 20.20 12.49 9.33
N ASP A 65 19.73 12.55 8.09
CA ASP A 65 18.71 13.47 7.62
C ASP A 65 17.33 12.79 7.52
N ALA A 66 17.33 11.48 7.23
CA ALA A 66 16.12 10.69 7.09
C ALA A 66 16.31 9.29 7.67
N VAL A 67 15.22 8.64 8.08
CA VAL A 67 15.22 7.26 8.54
C VAL A 67 14.17 6.43 7.83
N ALA A 68 14.51 5.19 7.52
CA ALA A 68 13.55 4.17 7.10
C ALA A 68 13.24 3.26 8.30
N VAL A 69 11.99 3.24 8.73
CA VAL A 69 11.48 2.39 9.82
C VAL A 69 10.88 1.13 9.19
N VAL A 70 11.53 -0.01 9.38
CA VAL A 70 11.23 -1.29 8.73
C VAL A 70 11.11 -2.39 9.80
N THR A 71 10.37 -2.09 10.83
CA THR A 71 10.16 -2.90 12.03
C THR A 71 8.71 -3.41 12.08
N PRO A 72 8.28 -4.20 13.08
CA PRO A 72 6.87 -4.50 13.30
C PRO A 72 6.03 -3.24 13.53
N VAL A 73 4.78 -3.25 13.05
CA VAL A 73 3.87 -2.08 13.10
C VAL A 73 3.68 -1.50 14.50
N SER A 74 3.74 -2.33 15.53
CA SER A 74 3.64 -1.90 16.93
C SER A 74 4.70 -0.90 17.37
N THR A 75 5.80 -0.80 16.64
CA THR A 75 6.93 0.09 16.94
C THR A 75 7.02 1.29 16.00
N HIS A 76 6.22 1.32 14.92
CA HIS A 76 6.30 2.37 13.91
C HIS A 76 6.06 3.76 14.49
N PHE A 77 5.01 3.90 15.32
CA PHE A 77 4.65 5.19 15.91
C PHE A 77 5.78 5.76 16.76
N ASP A 78 6.31 5.00 17.72
CA ASP A 78 7.32 5.48 18.64
C ASP A 78 8.61 5.86 17.92
N LEU A 79 9.08 5.03 16.99
CA LEU A 79 10.29 5.28 16.22
C LEU A 79 10.14 6.48 15.29
N ALA A 80 9.02 6.57 14.57
CA ALA A 80 8.72 7.69 13.69
C ALA A 80 8.57 9.00 14.45
N LYS A 81 7.93 8.97 15.63
CA LYS A 81 7.77 10.15 16.49
C LYS A 81 9.12 10.68 16.95
N VAL A 82 9.98 9.83 17.50
CA VAL A 82 11.33 10.24 17.94
C VAL A 82 12.15 10.76 16.75
N ALA A 83 12.05 10.13 15.55
CA ALA A 83 12.70 10.62 14.36
C ALA A 83 12.26 12.03 13.99
N LEU A 84 10.95 12.28 13.92
CA LEU A 84 10.38 13.59 13.62
C LEU A 84 10.75 14.64 14.68
N GLU A 85 10.68 14.29 15.97
CA GLU A 85 11.10 15.17 17.06
C GLU A 85 12.55 15.64 16.93
N ASN A 86 13.42 14.77 16.39
CA ASN A 86 14.83 15.07 16.13
C ASN A 86 15.12 15.58 14.70
N GLY A 87 14.08 16.04 13.99
CA GLY A 87 14.25 16.70 12.69
C GLY A 87 14.57 15.76 11.53
N LYS A 88 14.18 14.48 11.62
CA LYS A 88 14.40 13.51 10.54
C LYS A 88 13.15 13.34 9.68
N HIS A 89 13.31 13.25 8.37
CA HIS A 89 12.29 12.73 7.47
C HIS A 89 12.11 11.25 7.71
N VAL A 90 10.90 10.70 7.48
CA VAL A 90 10.57 9.32 7.79
C VAL A 90 9.98 8.60 6.58
N PHE A 91 10.64 7.51 6.19
CA PHE A 91 10.04 6.45 5.38
C PHE A 91 9.61 5.33 6.33
N VAL A 92 8.36 4.88 6.28
CA VAL A 92 7.85 3.87 7.22
C VAL A 92 7.14 2.74 6.49
N GLU A 93 7.45 1.51 6.88
CA GLU A 93 6.78 0.32 6.37
C GLU A 93 5.26 0.35 6.62
N LYS A 94 4.52 -0.32 5.73
CA LYS A 94 3.08 -0.55 5.92
C LYS A 94 2.83 -1.60 7.04
N PRO A 95 1.71 -1.51 7.74
CA PRO A 95 0.78 -0.37 7.84
C PRO A 95 1.43 0.83 8.51
N PHE A 96 1.03 2.03 8.17
CA PHE A 96 1.65 3.28 8.68
C PHE A 96 1.78 3.28 10.20
N THR A 97 0.67 3.04 10.90
CA THR A 97 0.58 2.96 12.37
C THR A 97 -0.43 1.89 12.78
N SER A 98 -0.48 1.57 14.06
CA SER A 98 -1.46 0.65 14.62
C SER A 98 -2.84 1.27 14.84
N THR A 99 -2.93 2.61 14.91
CA THR A 99 -4.19 3.34 15.12
C THR A 99 -4.24 4.63 14.32
N THR A 100 -5.46 5.05 13.99
CA THR A 100 -5.75 6.35 13.36
C THR A 100 -5.19 7.51 14.17
N GLN A 101 -5.35 7.49 15.50
CA GLN A 101 -4.84 8.56 16.39
C GLN A 101 -3.31 8.71 16.30
N GLN A 102 -2.57 7.58 16.26
CA GLN A 102 -1.12 7.61 16.09
C GLN A 102 -0.72 8.23 14.74
N ALA A 103 -1.44 7.89 13.66
CA ALA A 103 -1.19 8.46 12.36
C ALA A 103 -1.41 9.98 12.33
N GLU A 104 -2.52 10.44 12.90
CA GLU A 104 -2.85 11.87 13.01
C GLU A 104 -1.78 12.64 13.79
N GLU A 105 -1.31 12.10 14.92
CA GLU A 105 -0.25 12.71 15.73
C GLU A 105 1.07 12.85 14.96
N LEU A 106 1.47 11.80 14.19
CA LEU A 106 2.69 11.85 13.39
C LEU A 106 2.58 12.88 12.25
N ILE A 107 1.42 12.97 11.60
CA ILE A 107 1.17 13.94 10.52
C ILE A 107 1.27 15.36 11.08
N GLU A 108 0.58 15.66 12.17
CA GLU A 108 0.66 16.98 12.81
C GLU A 108 2.08 17.36 13.23
N LEU A 109 2.84 16.39 13.74
CA LEU A 109 4.23 16.60 14.14
C LEU A 109 5.12 16.89 12.93
N ALA A 110 4.95 16.13 11.84
CA ALA A 110 5.70 16.33 10.61
C ALA A 110 5.41 17.68 9.97
N ASP A 111 4.15 18.09 9.93
CA ASP A 111 3.71 19.38 9.38
C ASP A 111 4.29 20.55 10.18
N ARG A 112 4.22 20.51 11.52
CA ARG A 112 4.80 21.54 12.39
C ARG A 112 6.30 21.71 12.19
N LYS A 113 7.01 20.62 11.85
CA LYS A 113 8.46 20.61 11.64
C LYS A 113 8.87 20.72 10.18
N ASN A 114 7.91 20.82 9.26
CA ASN A 114 8.15 20.82 7.82
C ASN A 114 8.96 19.59 7.35
N LEU A 115 8.68 18.43 7.94
CA LEU A 115 9.30 17.16 7.61
C LEU A 115 8.38 16.32 6.69
N ARG A 116 8.95 15.33 6.04
CA ARG A 116 8.21 14.44 5.14
C ARG A 116 8.06 13.07 5.77
N ILE A 117 6.83 12.55 5.72
CA ILE A 117 6.51 11.16 5.98
C ILE A 117 6.14 10.53 4.64
N MET A 118 6.67 9.36 4.37
CA MET A 118 6.29 8.51 3.25
C MET A 118 6.05 7.10 3.74
N VAL A 119 4.91 6.52 3.40
CA VAL A 119 4.53 5.16 3.79
C VAL A 119 4.86 4.20 2.67
N ASP A 120 5.49 3.06 2.98
CA ASP A 120 5.87 2.02 2.00
C ASP A 120 4.63 1.38 1.34
N HIS A 121 4.05 2.10 0.40
CA HIS A 121 3.01 1.60 -0.49
C HIS A 121 3.61 1.25 -1.86
N THR A 122 4.59 0.34 -1.86
CA THR A 122 5.42 -0.03 -3.02
C THR A 122 4.61 -0.30 -4.29
N PHE A 123 3.40 -0.89 -4.18
CA PHE A 123 2.59 -1.20 -5.36
C PHE A 123 2.18 0.02 -6.17
N LEU A 124 2.09 1.21 -5.57
CA LEU A 124 1.78 2.46 -6.27
C LEU A 124 2.87 2.83 -7.31
N PHE A 125 4.08 2.29 -7.11
CA PHE A 125 5.24 2.54 -7.98
C PHE A 125 5.45 1.42 -9.01
N THR A 126 4.61 0.40 -9.04
CA THR A 126 4.62 -0.60 -10.11
C THR A 126 4.14 0.02 -11.42
N GLY A 127 4.78 -0.35 -12.53
CA GLY A 127 4.34 0.10 -13.85
C GLY A 127 2.89 -0.27 -14.16
N ALA A 128 2.39 -1.37 -13.60
CA ALA A 128 1.00 -1.80 -13.77
C ALA A 128 0.02 -0.81 -13.12
N VAL A 129 0.19 -0.47 -11.84
CA VAL A 129 -0.71 0.45 -11.14
C VAL A 129 -0.66 1.85 -11.75
N ARG A 130 0.53 2.34 -12.13
CA ARG A 130 0.69 3.61 -12.84
C ARG A 130 -0.02 3.61 -14.19
N LYS A 131 0.07 2.50 -14.93
CA LYS A 131 -0.63 2.35 -16.21
C LYS A 131 -2.14 2.32 -16.05
N ILE A 132 -2.65 1.62 -15.03
CA ILE A 132 -4.09 1.61 -14.70
C ILE A 132 -4.56 3.03 -14.37
N ARG A 133 -3.82 3.75 -13.52
CA ARG A 133 -4.12 5.15 -13.18
C ARG A 133 -4.20 6.02 -14.43
N GLN A 134 -3.22 5.91 -15.33
CA GLN A 134 -3.21 6.63 -16.60
C GLN A 134 -4.47 6.32 -17.44
N LEU A 135 -4.86 5.05 -17.57
CA LEU A 135 -6.04 4.65 -18.33
C LEU A 135 -7.34 5.22 -17.74
N ILE A 136 -7.43 5.30 -16.40
CA ILE A 136 -8.56 5.91 -15.71
C ILE A 136 -8.60 7.42 -15.99
N GLU A 137 -7.48 8.13 -15.83
CA GLU A 137 -7.36 9.57 -16.06
C GLU A 137 -7.63 9.96 -17.51
N GLU A 138 -7.23 9.12 -18.47
CA GLU A 138 -7.54 9.28 -19.89
C GLU A 138 -9.02 8.97 -20.22
N GLY A 139 -9.83 8.54 -19.24
CA GLY A 139 -11.25 8.22 -19.42
C GLY A 139 -11.50 6.97 -20.25
N VAL A 140 -10.52 6.08 -20.39
CA VAL A 140 -10.63 4.85 -21.20
C VAL A 140 -11.69 3.92 -20.64
N LEU A 141 -11.83 3.84 -19.31
CA LEU A 141 -12.81 2.99 -18.64
C LEU A 141 -14.18 3.67 -18.50
N GLY A 142 -14.28 5.00 -18.62
CA GLY A 142 -15.45 5.77 -18.24
C GLY A 142 -15.58 5.85 -16.71
N ASP A 143 -16.80 6.10 -16.22
CA ASP A 143 -17.09 6.12 -14.80
C ASP A 143 -16.85 4.71 -14.20
N LEU A 144 -16.18 4.66 -13.05
CA LEU A 144 -15.88 3.39 -12.40
C LEU A 144 -17.12 2.86 -11.68
N TYR A 145 -17.42 1.59 -11.92
CA TYR A 145 -18.52 0.87 -11.26
C TYR A 145 -18.02 0.05 -10.09
N TYR A 146 -16.91 -0.67 -10.27
CA TYR A 146 -16.37 -1.50 -9.20
C TYR A 146 -14.86 -1.68 -9.28
N TYR A 147 -14.30 -1.95 -8.13
CA TYR A 147 -12.93 -2.44 -7.91
C TYR A 147 -13.00 -3.74 -7.11
N ASP A 148 -12.55 -4.85 -7.67
CA ASP A 148 -12.57 -6.17 -7.01
C ASP A 148 -11.17 -6.76 -7.02
N SER A 149 -10.60 -6.93 -5.82
CA SER A 149 -9.23 -7.42 -5.61
C SER A 149 -9.22 -8.73 -4.85
N THR A 150 -8.45 -9.69 -5.36
CA THR A 150 -8.14 -10.95 -4.68
C THR A 150 -6.64 -11.05 -4.45
N ARG A 151 -6.25 -11.09 -3.16
CA ARG A 151 -4.87 -11.27 -2.72
C ARG A 151 -4.80 -12.42 -1.73
N VAL A 152 -4.50 -13.61 -2.24
CA VAL A 152 -4.55 -14.85 -1.47
C VAL A 152 -3.34 -15.72 -1.75
N ASN A 153 -2.86 -16.42 -0.72
CA ASN A 153 -1.77 -17.41 -0.81
C ASN A 153 -1.71 -18.25 0.45
N LEU A 154 -1.08 -19.41 0.38
CA LEU A 154 -0.60 -20.11 1.57
C LEU A 154 0.72 -19.44 1.98
N GLY A 155 0.62 -18.42 2.83
CA GLY A 155 1.70 -17.49 3.13
C GLY A 155 2.35 -17.70 4.48
N LEU A 156 3.22 -16.74 4.84
CA LEU A 156 3.74 -16.62 6.19
C LEU A 156 2.63 -16.09 7.10
N PHE A 157 2.17 -16.91 8.02
CA PHE A 157 1.27 -16.47 9.08
C PHE A 157 1.99 -15.49 9.99
N GLN A 158 1.47 -14.28 10.10
CA GLN A 158 1.97 -13.34 11.09
C GLN A 158 1.48 -13.74 12.48
N HIS A 159 2.26 -13.36 13.51
CA HIS A 159 1.94 -13.69 14.89
C HIS A 159 1.33 -12.52 15.66
N ASP A 160 1.42 -11.33 15.11
CA ASP A 160 1.10 -10.04 15.74
C ASP A 160 -0.03 -9.28 15.05
N ILE A 161 -0.33 -9.58 13.79
CA ILE A 161 -1.39 -8.91 13.01
C ILE A 161 -2.26 -9.93 12.25
N SER A 162 -3.50 -9.55 11.92
CA SER A 162 -4.42 -10.34 11.10
C SER A 162 -4.09 -10.25 9.61
N VAL A 163 -4.70 -11.14 8.81
CA VAL A 163 -4.59 -11.10 7.34
C VAL A 163 -5.03 -9.76 6.74
N ILE A 164 -5.99 -9.08 7.40
CA ILE A 164 -6.45 -7.76 6.97
C ILE A 164 -5.30 -6.75 7.09
N TRP A 165 -4.66 -6.66 8.25
CA TRP A 165 -3.55 -5.72 8.48
C TRP A 165 -2.27 -6.07 7.72
N ASP A 166 -2.09 -7.33 7.32
CA ASP A 166 -0.94 -7.75 6.53
C ASP A 166 -1.14 -7.52 5.02
N LEU A 167 -2.25 -8.04 4.45
CA LEU A 167 -2.45 -8.07 3.00
C LEU A 167 -3.29 -6.89 2.48
N ALA A 168 -4.36 -6.51 3.18
CA ALA A 168 -5.27 -5.48 2.68
C ALA A 168 -4.64 -4.08 2.52
N PRO A 169 -3.62 -3.64 3.30
CA PRO A 169 -3.01 -2.32 3.11
C PRO A 169 -2.54 -2.06 1.68
N HIS A 170 -2.04 -3.08 0.99
CA HIS A 170 -1.62 -2.95 -0.40
C HIS A 170 -2.79 -2.63 -1.34
N ASP A 171 -3.87 -3.40 -1.24
CA ASP A 171 -5.03 -3.24 -2.12
C ASP A 171 -5.85 -1.99 -1.75
N LEU A 172 -5.90 -1.63 -0.47
CA LEU A 172 -6.51 -0.39 0.00
C LEU A 172 -5.75 0.85 -0.50
N ALA A 173 -4.42 0.82 -0.45
CA ALA A 173 -3.60 1.90 -1.00
C ALA A 173 -3.76 2.03 -2.52
N ILE A 174 -3.80 0.92 -3.25
CA ILE A 174 -4.06 0.93 -4.70
C ILE A 174 -5.45 1.48 -5.00
N MET A 175 -6.47 1.01 -4.27
CA MET A 175 -7.84 1.48 -4.40
C MET A 175 -7.95 3.00 -4.15
N ASP A 176 -7.38 3.50 -3.04
CA ASP A 176 -7.35 4.93 -2.69
C ASP A 176 -6.62 5.77 -3.75
N PHE A 177 -5.58 5.21 -4.38
CA PHE A 177 -4.85 5.85 -5.45
C PHE A 177 -5.63 5.89 -6.77
N LEU A 178 -6.42 4.87 -7.08
CA LEU A 178 -7.15 4.76 -8.35
C LEU A 178 -8.52 5.42 -8.30
N ILE A 179 -9.24 5.33 -7.18
CA ILE A 179 -10.58 5.90 -6.97
C ILE A 179 -10.42 7.22 -6.22
N GLN A 180 -10.86 8.32 -6.83
CA GLN A 180 -10.67 9.66 -6.26
C GLN A 180 -11.69 10.00 -5.17
N GLU A 181 -12.89 9.40 -5.25
CA GLU A 181 -13.92 9.55 -4.25
C GLU A 181 -13.48 8.96 -2.91
N LYS A 182 -13.91 9.58 -1.83
CA LYS A 182 -13.65 9.06 -0.48
C LYS A 182 -14.66 7.98 -0.14
N PRO A 183 -14.23 6.86 0.43
CA PRO A 183 -15.15 5.83 0.87
C PRO A 183 -16.03 6.32 2.02
N GLU A 184 -17.29 5.86 2.06
CA GLU A 184 -18.29 6.24 3.07
C GLU A 184 -18.45 5.18 4.16
N ALA A 185 -18.36 3.90 3.80
CA ALA A 185 -18.57 2.81 4.74
C ALA A 185 -17.76 1.56 4.38
N VAL A 186 -17.47 0.75 5.40
CA VAL A 186 -16.82 -0.56 5.28
C VAL A 186 -17.66 -1.63 5.94
N ILE A 187 -17.80 -2.75 5.23
CA ILE A 187 -18.25 -4.03 5.79
C ILE A 187 -17.09 -5.01 5.70
N ALA A 188 -16.81 -5.72 6.80
CA ALA A 188 -15.82 -6.78 6.80
C ALA A 188 -16.38 -8.04 7.45
N THR A 189 -16.14 -9.19 6.83
CA THR A 189 -16.42 -10.52 7.37
C THR A 189 -15.15 -11.36 7.30
N GLY A 190 -14.96 -12.26 8.25
CA GLY A 190 -13.76 -13.09 8.29
C GLY A 190 -13.77 -14.01 9.50
N GLU A 191 -12.87 -14.99 9.50
CA GLU A 191 -12.74 -15.98 10.56
C GLU A 191 -11.27 -16.29 10.86
N ALA A 192 -11.04 -16.77 12.07
CA ALA A 192 -9.73 -17.19 12.58
C ALA A 192 -9.71 -18.70 12.78
N HIS A 193 -8.84 -19.42 12.08
CA HIS A 193 -8.79 -20.87 12.13
C HIS A 193 -7.57 -21.42 12.91
N LEU A 194 -6.45 -20.73 12.93
CA LEU A 194 -5.19 -21.30 13.40
C LEU A 194 -4.65 -20.67 14.70
N ASN A 195 -4.37 -19.38 14.73
CA ASN A 195 -3.68 -18.73 15.84
C ASN A 195 -4.51 -17.69 16.59
N GLY A 196 -5.83 -17.67 16.37
CA GLY A 196 -6.74 -16.69 16.97
C GLY A 196 -6.80 -15.34 16.27
N LEU A 197 -5.93 -15.10 15.27
CA LEU A 197 -5.99 -13.95 14.38
C LEU A 197 -6.78 -14.33 13.12
N VAL A 198 -7.56 -13.39 12.61
CA VAL A 198 -8.32 -13.58 11.36
C VAL A 198 -7.35 -13.89 10.23
N ASP A 199 -7.57 -15.03 9.56
CA ASP A 199 -6.71 -15.57 8.50
C ASP A 199 -7.40 -15.65 7.13
N ILE A 200 -8.73 -15.47 7.11
CA ILE A 200 -9.55 -15.28 5.91
C ILE A 200 -10.46 -14.09 6.15
N ALA A 201 -10.49 -13.12 5.22
CA ALA A 201 -11.39 -11.99 5.31
C ALA A 201 -11.83 -11.45 3.94
N PHE A 202 -13.03 -10.89 3.93
CA PHE A 202 -13.65 -10.22 2.81
C PHE A 202 -14.09 -8.81 3.25
N LEU A 203 -13.72 -7.80 2.48
CA LEU A 203 -14.10 -6.42 2.75
C LEU A 203 -14.96 -5.91 1.60
N THR A 204 -16.04 -5.20 1.93
CA THR A 204 -16.83 -4.43 0.98
C THR A 204 -16.78 -2.96 1.38
N ILE A 205 -16.41 -2.10 0.45
CA ILE A 205 -16.21 -0.67 0.68
C ILE A 205 -17.17 0.09 -0.23
N TYR A 206 -17.97 0.96 0.36
CA TYR A 206 -18.95 1.77 -0.35
C TYR A 206 -18.43 3.19 -0.56
N PHE A 207 -18.68 3.71 -1.73
CA PHE A 207 -18.36 5.08 -2.12
C PHE A 207 -19.63 5.87 -2.42
N PRO A 208 -19.54 7.21 -2.50
CA PRO A 208 -20.65 8.02 -3.00
C PRO A 208 -21.12 7.55 -4.38
N GLY A 209 -22.41 7.63 -4.62
CA GLY A 209 -23.01 7.17 -5.88
C GLY A 209 -23.12 5.66 -5.95
N ASN A 210 -22.61 5.06 -7.03
CA ASN A 210 -22.79 3.62 -7.30
C ASN A 210 -21.48 2.83 -7.39
N THR A 211 -20.35 3.43 -7.00
CA THR A 211 -19.06 2.75 -6.98
C THR A 211 -18.92 1.87 -5.75
N ILE A 212 -18.45 0.65 -5.93
CA ILE A 212 -18.22 -0.31 -4.86
C ILE A 212 -16.85 -0.96 -5.01
N ALA A 213 -16.17 -1.21 -3.89
CA ALA A 213 -14.97 -2.03 -3.89
C ALA A 213 -15.14 -3.29 -3.04
N HIS A 214 -14.51 -4.37 -3.47
CA HIS A 214 -14.47 -5.65 -2.76
C HIS A 214 -13.03 -6.16 -2.70
N LEU A 215 -12.59 -6.60 -1.51
CA LEU A 215 -11.29 -7.20 -1.29
C LEU A 215 -11.44 -8.58 -0.66
N ASN A 216 -10.76 -9.56 -1.24
CA ASN A 216 -10.59 -10.91 -0.70
C ASN A 216 -9.13 -11.08 -0.28
N VAL A 217 -8.87 -11.21 1.02
CA VAL A 217 -7.55 -11.45 1.61
C VAL A 217 -7.55 -12.75 2.41
N ASN A 218 -6.57 -13.63 2.15
CA ASN A 218 -6.60 -14.97 2.69
C ASN A 218 -5.20 -15.58 2.74
N TRP A 219 -4.81 -16.15 3.89
CA TRP A 219 -3.56 -16.90 4.06
C TRP A 219 -3.70 -18.41 3.82
N LEU A 220 -4.93 -18.92 3.69
CA LEU A 220 -5.22 -20.37 3.58
C LEU A 220 -5.54 -20.83 2.14
N SER A 221 -5.18 -20.04 1.15
CA SER A 221 -5.41 -20.41 -0.26
C SER A 221 -4.36 -21.41 -0.75
N PRO A 222 -4.76 -22.51 -1.41
CA PRO A 222 -3.81 -23.49 -1.96
C PRO A 222 -3.00 -22.95 -3.16
N VAL A 223 -3.43 -21.84 -3.73
CA VAL A 223 -2.76 -21.17 -4.84
C VAL A 223 -2.55 -19.69 -4.49
N LYS A 224 -1.46 -19.14 -5.01
CA LYS A 224 -1.22 -17.70 -4.92
C LYS A 224 -1.98 -16.99 -6.03
N VAL A 225 -2.86 -16.06 -5.64
CA VAL A 225 -3.60 -15.20 -6.58
C VAL A 225 -3.38 -13.73 -6.18
N ARG A 226 -3.10 -12.90 -7.17
CA ARG A 226 -3.06 -11.44 -7.07
C ARG A 226 -3.71 -10.86 -8.31
N THR A 227 -5.03 -10.78 -8.29
CA THR A 227 -5.83 -10.33 -9.44
C THR A 227 -6.76 -9.22 -9.02
N THR A 228 -6.83 -8.18 -9.82
CA THR A 228 -7.76 -7.07 -9.63
C THR A 228 -8.59 -6.91 -10.89
N LEU A 229 -9.90 -6.81 -10.70
CA LEU A 229 -10.88 -6.49 -11.74
C LEU A 229 -11.36 -5.05 -11.51
N ILE A 230 -11.38 -4.26 -12.56
CA ILE A 230 -11.93 -2.89 -12.52
C ILE A 230 -12.97 -2.79 -13.64
N GLY A 231 -14.22 -2.59 -13.23
CA GLY A 231 -15.32 -2.37 -14.16
C GLY A 231 -15.61 -0.89 -14.31
N GLY A 232 -15.71 -0.44 -15.53
CA GLY A 232 -16.13 0.92 -15.86
C GLY A 232 -17.27 0.92 -16.87
N GLU A 233 -17.88 2.08 -17.07
CA GLU A 233 -18.98 2.32 -18.01
C GLU A 233 -18.63 1.91 -19.46
N LYS A 234 -17.40 2.28 -19.87
CA LYS A 234 -16.97 2.07 -21.25
C LYS A 234 -16.24 0.76 -21.46
N LYS A 235 -15.35 0.40 -20.54
CA LYS A 235 -14.48 -0.78 -20.66
C LYS A 235 -14.23 -1.42 -19.29
N MET A 236 -13.76 -2.65 -19.31
CA MET A 236 -13.38 -3.42 -18.12
C MET A 236 -11.90 -3.78 -18.20
N LEU A 237 -11.26 -3.87 -17.05
CA LEU A 237 -9.84 -4.17 -16.94
C LEU A 237 -9.61 -5.34 -15.99
N VAL A 238 -8.69 -6.22 -16.36
CA VAL A 238 -8.14 -7.26 -15.50
C VAL A 238 -6.66 -6.99 -15.32
N TRP A 239 -6.22 -6.90 -14.07
CA TRP A 239 -4.81 -6.86 -13.71
C TRP A 239 -4.46 -8.13 -12.95
N ASN A 240 -3.51 -8.92 -13.48
CA ASN A 240 -2.91 -10.05 -12.80
C ASN A 240 -1.44 -9.74 -12.50
N ASP A 241 -1.11 -9.49 -11.24
CA ASP A 241 0.24 -9.11 -10.83
C ASP A 241 1.26 -10.24 -10.99
N LEU A 242 0.81 -11.48 -11.06
CA LEU A 242 1.68 -12.65 -11.20
C LEU A 242 2.07 -12.95 -12.65
N GLU A 243 1.37 -12.37 -13.62
CA GLU A 243 1.77 -12.47 -15.02
C GLU A 243 3.09 -11.73 -15.27
N VAL A 244 3.90 -12.29 -16.17
CA VAL A 244 5.21 -11.70 -16.49
C VAL A 244 5.03 -10.54 -17.49
N ASP A 245 4.32 -10.79 -18.58
CA ASP A 245 4.26 -9.88 -19.71
C ASP A 245 2.94 -9.11 -19.82
N GLU A 246 1.81 -9.81 -19.94
CA GLU A 246 0.49 -9.22 -20.15
C GLU A 246 -0.25 -8.98 -18.83
N LYS A 247 0.38 -8.26 -17.90
CA LYS A 247 -0.19 -8.00 -16.56
C LYS A 247 -1.56 -7.35 -16.58
N ILE A 248 -1.83 -6.49 -17.58
CA ILE A 248 -3.09 -5.76 -17.74
C ILE A 248 -3.74 -6.17 -19.03
N LYS A 249 -5.03 -6.50 -18.96
CA LYS A 249 -5.88 -6.73 -20.12
C LYS A 249 -7.11 -5.83 -20.05
N VAL A 250 -7.31 -5.03 -21.08
CA VAL A 250 -8.46 -4.13 -21.21
C VAL A 250 -9.43 -4.74 -22.21
N TYR A 251 -10.68 -4.91 -21.79
CA TYR A 251 -11.74 -5.51 -22.56
C TYR A 251 -12.74 -4.44 -22.98
N ASP A 252 -13.01 -4.32 -24.28
CA ASP A 252 -14.12 -3.52 -24.81
C ASP A 252 -15.42 -4.32 -24.68
N LYS A 253 -15.82 -4.53 -23.43
CA LYS A 253 -17.08 -5.18 -23.06
C LYS A 253 -17.91 -4.24 -22.23
N GLY A 254 -19.22 -4.28 -22.41
CA GLY A 254 -20.14 -3.45 -21.65
C GLY A 254 -21.59 -3.78 -21.97
N VAL A 255 -22.46 -3.10 -21.28
CA VAL A 255 -23.91 -3.20 -21.45
C VAL A 255 -24.41 -1.86 -21.98
N GLN A 256 -25.17 -1.89 -23.08
CA GLN A 256 -25.85 -0.72 -23.61
C GLN A 256 -27.34 -0.86 -23.33
N MET A 257 -27.89 0.17 -22.72
CA MET A 257 -29.33 0.29 -22.50
C MET A 257 -29.88 1.20 -23.61
N SER A 258 -30.72 0.65 -24.52
CA SER A 258 -31.45 1.48 -25.48
C SER A 258 -32.77 1.91 -24.86
N ASN A 259 -32.98 3.22 -24.73
CA ASN A 259 -34.28 3.78 -24.40
C ASN A 259 -35.21 3.62 -25.59
N SER A 260 -35.99 2.54 -25.65
CA SER A 260 -37.21 2.56 -26.46
C SER A 260 -38.33 3.23 -25.63
N GLN A 261 -39.13 4.06 -26.25
CA GLN A 261 -40.27 4.77 -25.61
C GLN A 261 -41.37 3.81 -25.11
N ASP A 262 -41.23 2.51 -25.30
CA ASP A 262 -42.14 1.49 -24.79
C ASP A 262 -41.65 0.90 -23.49
N LEU A 263 -42.40 1.19 -22.44
CA LEU A 263 -42.15 0.88 -21.01
C LEU A 263 -42.00 -0.62 -20.66
N TYR A 264 -42.01 -1.53 -21.62
CA TYR A 264 -42.08 -2.98 -21.37
C TYR A 264 -40.92 -3.82 -21.95
N GLU A 265 -40.03 -3.24 -22.80
CA GLU A 265 -38.86 -3.95 -23.29
C GLU A 265 -37.59 -3.17 -22.99
N LEU A 266 -36.97 -3.43 -21.82
CA LEU A 266 -35.61 -3.04 -21.55
C LEU A 266 -34.68 -3.88 -22.44
N LEU A 267 -34.38 -3.40 -23.65
CA LEU A 267 -33.43 -4.05 -24.55
C LEU A 267 -32.02 -3.84 -24.01
N VAL A 268 -31.52 -4.82 -23.28
CA VAL A 268 -30.13 -4.93 -22.87
C VAL A 268 -29.35 -5.54 -24.01
N SER A 269 -28.47 -4.77 -24.66
CA SER A 269 -27.53 -5.31 -25.63
C SER A 269 -26.14 -5.42 -25.02
N TYR A 270 -25.50 -6.58 -25.24
CA TYR A 270 -24.12 -6.79 -24.82
C TYR A 270 -23.16 -6.33 -25.91
N ARG A 271 -22.26 -5.39 -25.54
CA ARG A 271 -21.15 -5.02 -26.41
C ARG A 271 -20.00 -6.01 -26.20
N SER A 272 -19.53 -6.62 -27.27
CA SER A 272 -18.33 -7.47 -27.27
C SER A 272 -17.39 -6.95 -28.35
N GLY A 273 -16.40 -6.18 -27.96
CA GLY A 273 -15.36 -5.64 -28.79
C GLY A 273 -14.00 -6.33 -28.55
N ASP A 274 -12.94 -5.65 -28.89
CA ASP A 274 -11.57 -6.12 -28.79
C ASP A 274 -11.08 -6.23 -27.34
N MET A 275 -10.08 -7.07 -27.15
CA MET A 275 -9.24 -7.10 -25.95
C MET A 275 -7.81 -6.70 -26.35
N TRP A 276 -7.17 -5.89 -25.52
CA TRP A 276 -5.79 -5.48 -25.72
C TRP A 276 -5.02 -5.42 -24.40
N ALA A 277 -3.71 -5.71 -24.49
CA ALA A 277 -2.80 -5.63 -23.34
C ALA A 277 -1.89 -4.41 -23.51
N PRO A 278 -2.03 -3.36 -22.68
CA PRO A 278 -1.15 -2.21 -22.75
C PRO A 278 0.25 -2.58 -22.30
N ARG A 279 1.25 -1.96 -22.92
CA ARG A 279 2.64 -2.09 -22.45
C ARG A 279 2.78 -1.50 -21.06
N VAL A 280 3.36 -2.28 -20.16
CA VAL A 280 3.66 -1.93 -18.77
C VAL A 280 5.16 -1.73 -18.64
N GLU A 281 5.59 -0.64 -18.01
CA GLU A 281 6.98 -0.40 -17.68
C GLU A 281 7.45 -1.43 -16.63
N GLN A 282 8.59 -2.05 -16.90
CA GLN A 282 9.20 -3.02 -15.97
C GLN A 282 10.35 -2.33 -15.23
N SER A 283 10.05 -1.84 -14.03
CA SER A 283 11.02 -1.26 -13.11
C SER A 283 10.87 -1.89 -11.72
N GLU A 284 11.94 -1.89 -10.93
CA GLU A 284 11.84 -2.32 -9.54
C GLU A 284 11.08 -1.25 -8.73
N ALA A 285 9.83 -1.54 -8.39
CA ALA A 285 8.94 -0.58 -7.74
C ALA A 285 9.53 0.03 -6.47
N LEU A 286 10.14 -0.79 -5.59
CA LEU A 286 10.77 -0.31 -4.36
C LEU A 286 11.94 0.67 -4.65
N LYS A 287 12.72 0.42 -5.69
CA LYS A 287 13.79 1.34 -6.10
C LYS A 287 13.23 2.68 -6.57
N VAL A 288 12.16 2.64 -7.35
CA VAL A 288 11.47 3.86 -7.83
C VAL A 288 10.87 4.63 -6.66
N GLU A 289 10.25 3.93 -5.72
CA GLU A 289 9.65 4.50 -4.51
C GLU A 289 10.69 5.21 -3.63
N LEU A 290 11.79 4.53 -3.31
CA LEU A 290 12.84 5.09 -2.48
C LEU A 290 13.56 6.26 -3.18
N ALA A 291 13.76 6.19 -4.51
CA ALA A 291 14.28 7.32 -5.27
C ALA A 291 13.35 8.53 -5.19
N TYR A 292 12.04 8.31 -5.31
CA TYR A 292 11.03 9.34 -5.16
C TYR A 292 10.99 9.93 -3.75
N PHE A 293 11.18 9.11 -2.70
CA PHE A 293 11.33 9.62 -1.33
C PHE A 293 12.51 10.59 -1.21
N ILE A 294 13.70 10.20 -1.70
CA ILE A 294 14.89 11.06 -1.67
C ILE A 294 14.68 12.34 -2.47
N GLU A 295 13.97 12.26 -3.59
CA GLU A 295 13.59 13.42 -4.40
C GLU A 295 12.67 14.38 -3.63
N CYS A 296 11.59 13.86 -3.03
CA CYS A 296 10.65 14.65 -2.23
C CYS A 296 11.34 15.34 -1.04
N VAL A 297 12.23 14.62 -0.34
CA VAL A 297 13.01 15.20 0.75
C VAL A 297 13.94 16.31 0.24
N THR A 298 14.61 16.09 -0.89
CA THR A 298 15.56 17.05 -1.47
C THR A 298 14.87 18.33 -1.95
N LYS A 299 13.70 18.19 -2.57
CA LYS A 299 12.92 19.31 -3.13
C LYS A 299 11.96 19.95 -2.13
N GLY A 300 11.71 19.30 -0.99
CA GLY A 300 10.70 19.73 -0.03
C GLY A 300 9.26 19.48 -0.52
N GLU A 301 9.06 18.55 -1.45
CA GLU A 301 7.75 18.17 -1.98
C GLU A 301 7.05 17.17 -1.07
N VAL A 302 5.70 17.13 -1.12
CA VAL A 302 4.90 16.16 -0.39
C VAL A 302 4.81 14.87 -1.21
N PRO A 303 5.16 13.71 -0.65
CA PRO A 303 5.03 12.43 -1.35
C PRO A 303 3.57 12.08 -1.70
N LEU A 304 3.35 11.36 -2.79
CA LEU A 304 2.00 10.87 -3.18
C LEU A 304 1.43 9.84 -2.17
N ASN A 305 2.31 9.08 -1.53
CA ASN A 305 2.01 8.12 -0.47
C ASN A 305 2.48 8.67 0.90
N ASP A 306 2.09 9.90 1.19
CA ASP A 306 2.39 10.62 2.42
C ASP A 306 1.66 10.04 3.66
N GLY A 307 1.85 10.68 4.81
CA GLY A 307 1.14 10.30 6.03
C GLY A 307 -0.38 10.36 5.90
N ALA A 308 -0.94 11.31 5.12
CA ALA A 308 -2.38 11.41 4.92
C ALA A 308 -2.92 10.23 4.09
N SER A 309 -2.19 9.78 3.09
CA SER A 309 -2.51 8.53 2.36
C SER A 309 -2.45 7.33 3.29
N GLY A 310 -1.40 7.20 4.11
CA GLY A 310 -1.29 6.15 5.13
C GLY A 310 -2.44 6.18 6.14
N LEU A 311 -2.84 7.36 6.61
CA LEU A 311 -3.98 7.56 7.52
C LEU A 311 -5.29 7.04 6.92
N ARG A 312 -5.57 7.29 5.62
CA ARG A 312 -6.78 6.78 4.97
C ARG A 312 -6.81 5.25 4.96
N VAL A 313 -5.68 4.62 4.71
CA VAL A 313 -5.57 3.15 4.79
C VAL A 313 -5.80 2.66 6.22
N VAL A 314 -5.19 3.27 7.24
CA VAL A 314 -5.38 2.88 8.64
C VAL A 314 -6.84 3.05 9.08
N LYS A 315 -7.52 4.12 8.68
CA LYS A 315 -8.97 4.32 8.95
C LYS A 315 -9.82 3.17 8.40
N LEU A 316 -9.53 2.71 7.18
CA LEU A 316 -10.22 1.57 6.57
C LEU A 316 -9.94 0.26 7.32
N LEU A 317 -8.70 0.04 7.76
CA LEU A 317 -8.31 -1.14 8.56
C LEU A 317 -9.02 -1.17 9.92
N GLU A 318 -9.04 -0.06 10.65
CA GLU A 318 -9.78 0.05 11.92
C GLU A 318 -11.29 -0.12 11.74
N ALA A 319 -11.86 0.44 10.65
CA ALA A 319 -13.27 0.26 10.34
C ALA A 319 -13.59 -1.21 10.01
N ALA A 320 -12.70 -1.90 9.29
CA ALA A 320 -12.84 -3.34 9.03
C ALA A 320 -12.80 -4.17 10.31
N ASP A 321 -11.89 -3.87 11.24
CA ASP A 321 -11.82 -4.54 12.55
C ASP A 321 -13.09 -4.31 13.38
N ARG A 322 -13.65 -3.09 13.35
CA ARG A 322 -14.94 -2.80 14.02
C ARG A 322 -16.08 -3.60 13.40
N SER A 323 -16.16 -3.63 12.07
CA SER A 323 -17.16 -4.40 11.35
C SER A 323 -17.08 -5.90 11.66
N LEU A 324 -15.88 -6.48 11.70
CA LEU A 324 -15.69 -7.88 12.12
C LEU A 324 -16.23 -8.15 13.52
N LYS A 325 -15.87 -7.31 14.50
CA LYS A 325 -16.38 -7.43 15.89
C LYS A 325 -17.90 -7.32 15.96
N GLU A 326 -18.50 -6.58 15.05
CA GLU A 326 -19.95 -6.41 14.93
C GLU A 326 -20.59 -7.39 13.93
N LYS A 327 -19.88 -8.48 13.57
CA LYS A 327 -20.36 -9.55 12.70
C LYS A 327 -20.83 -9.07 11.33
N GLY A 328 -20.05 -8.19 10.70
CA GLY A 328 -20.27 -7.71 9.34
C GLY A 328 -21.27 -6.55 9.24
N LYS A 329 -21.48 -5.79 10.31
CA LYS A 329 -22.23 -4.54 10.19
C LYS A 329 -21.43 -3.46 9.47
N ALA A 330 -22.13 -2.61 8.71
CA ALA A 330 -21.51 -1.47 8.05
C ALA A 330 -21.02 -0.45 9.08
N VAL A 331 -19.76 -0.06 8.95
CA VAL A 331 -19.11 0.97 9.76
C VAL A 331 -18.91 2.20 8.89
N GLN A 332 -19.48 3.33 9.31
CA GLN A 332 -19.28 4.62 8.65
C GLN A 332 -17.86 5.16 8.94
N LEU A 333 -17.31 5.89 7.95
CA LEU A 333 -15.94 6.44 7.96
C LEU A 333 -15.91 7.92 8.30
#